data_13d87af4730758eb2068529b202cad27
#
_entry.id   13d87af4730758eb2068529b202cad27
#
_cell.length_a   1.000
_cell.length_b   1.000
_cell.length_c   1.000
_cell.angle_alpha   90.00
_cell.angle_beta   90.00
_cell.angle_gamma   90.00
#
_symmetry.space_group_name_H-M   'P 1'
#
loop_
_entity.id
_entity.type
_entity.pdbx_description
1 polymer ?
#
loop_
_entity_poly.entity_id
_entity_poly.type
_entity_poly.pdbx_seq_one_letter_code
_entity_poly.pdbx_strand_id
1 'polypeptide(L)'
;MNASVLLLVLLGALLHASWNLLVKSGHDTRITIAGVYISAGLLAGLALPFLPVPHPASWPYLAASTVLEVIYGVLLAAAYRVGDLSHTYPLMRGTAPLLVAIGSGTLIGEQLSRGVWIGVALVSGGILSMFFDARLRGHSAAATRLALLNGFMIAAYTTIDGLGVRVSGNPIAFSLWLFLLVALPWLIWATARSRAPRWEKLRRQLPTAVLGGACSLASYTLALWAMTRAPVAAVAAVRETSILFGTALGVVILHERITTVRVLAVVAIALGVWTIHAH
;
A
#
# COMPACT_ATOMS: atom_id res chain seq x y z
N MET A 1 -8.54 -1.47 19.15
CA MET A 1 -7.13 -1.08 18.84
C MET A 1 -6.75 0.13 19.68
N ASN A 2 -5.53 0.18 20.30
CA ASN A 2 -5.09 1.33 21.13
C ASN A 2 -5.04 2.63 20.31
N ALA A 3 -5.41 3.77 20.93
CA ALA A 3 -5.47 5.08 20.26
C ALA A 3 -4.12 5.53 19.65
N SER A 4 -2.99 5.27 20.32
CA SER A 4 -1.66 5.60 19.79
C SER A 4 -1.33 4.80 18.52
N VAL A 5 -1.68 3.51 18.48
CA VAL A 5 -1.51 2.66 17.29
C VAL A 5 -2.40 3.16 16.17
N LEU A 6 -3.68 3.49 16.46
CA LEU A 6 -4.60 4.07 15.47
C LEU A 6 -4.03 5.35 14.86
N LEU A 7 -3.58 6.30 15.67
CA LEU A 7 -3.02 7.58 15.19
C LEU A 7 -1.80 7.37 14.28
N LEU A 8 -0.91 6.44 14.62
CA LEU A 8 0.25 6.13 13.79
C LEU A 8 -0.12 5.46 12.47
N VAL A 9 -1.14 4.59 12.46
CA VAL A 9 -1.65 4.00 11.20
C VAL A 9 -2.33 5.06 10.35
N LEU A 10 -3.10 5.99 10.94
CA LEU A 10 -3.70 7.12 10.21
C LEU A 10 -2.64 8.07 9.64
N LEU A 11 -1.57 8.36 10.39
CA LEU A 11 -0.41 9.10 9.87
C LEU A 11 0.23 8.34 8.70
N GLY A 12 0.43 7.03 8.84
CA GLY A 12 0.90 6.18 7.75
C GLY A 12 -0.01 6.24 6.52
N ALA A 13 -1.33 6.26 6.72
CA ALA A 13 -2.31 6.37 5.64
C ALA A 13 -2.24 7.75 4.93
N LEU A 14 -2.02 8.83 5.68
CA LEU A 14 -1.79 10.16 5.09
C LEU A 14 -0.52 10.20 4.25
N LEU A 15 0.60 9.66 4.77
CA LEU A 15 1.85 9.53 4.02
C LEU A 15 1.68 8.67 2.78
N HIS A 16 0.87 7.59 2.87
CA HIS A 16 0.52 6.74 1.74
C HIS A 16 -0.26 7.52 0.66
N ALA A 17 -1.23 8.33 1.04
CA ALA A 17 -1.96 9.19 0.12
C ALA A 17 -1.03 10.23 -0.53
N SER A 18 -0.10 10.79 0.23
CA SER A 18 0.84 11.80 -0.25
C SER A 18 1.76 11.27 -1.34
N TRP A 19 2.41 10.10 -1.15
CA TRP A 19 3.27 9.56 -2.21
C TRP A 19 2.47 9.11 -3.44
N ASN A 20 1.25 8.59 -3.27
CA ASN A 20 0.37 8.28 -4.39
C ASN A 20 0.01 9.51 -5.21
N LEU A 21 -0.26 10.65 -4.55
CA LEU A 21 -0.50 11.93 -5.23
C LEU A 21 0.73 12.36 -6.04
N LEU A 22 1.94 12.23 -5.47
CA LEU A 22 3.19 12.54 -6.17
C LEU A 22 3.39 11.64 -7.40
N VAL A 23 3.04 10.36 -7.31
CA VAL A 23 3.07 9.44 -8.47
C VAL A 23 2.04 9.85 -9.52
N LYS A 24 0.82 10.23 -9.10
CA LYS A 24 -0.26 10.65 -10.00
C LYS A 24 0.08 11.94 -10.75
N SER A 25 0.78 12.87 -10.11
CA SER A 25 1.23 14.13 -10.73
C SER A 25 2.43 13.98 -11.67
N GLY A 26 3.10 12.82 -11.69
CA GLY A 26 4.25 12.54 -12.53
C GLY A 26 3.87 12.31 -14.01
N HIS A 27 4.74 12.75 -14.94
CA HIS A 27 4.53 12.58 -16.38
C HIS A 27 4.60 11.12 -16.86
N ASP A 28 5.37 10.27 -16.17
CA ASP A 28 5.55 8.85 -16.51
C ASP A 28 5.44 8.01 -15.23
N THR A 29 4.26 7.43 -15.01
CA THR A 29 3.92 6.68 -13.81
C THR A 29 4.93 5.56 -13.49
N ARG A 30 5.48 4.87 -14.51
CA ARG A 30 6.45 3.79 -14.27
C ARG A 30 7.78 4.31 -13.77
N ILE A 31 8.26 5.40 -14.37
CA ILE A 31 9.52 6.03 -13.97
C ILE A 31 9.38 6.63 -12.58
N THR A 32 8.23 7.25 -12.28
CA THR A 32 7.95 7.81 -10.95
C THR A 32 7.87 6.71 -9.90
N ILE A 33 7.18 5.60 -10.16
CA ILE A 33 7.11 4.43 -9.25
C ILE A 33 8.51 3.86 -9.03
N ALA A 34 9.28 3.62 -10.09
CA ALA A 34 10.66 3.13 -9.97
C ALA A 34 11.53 4.10 -9.14
N GLY A 35 11.39 5.41 -9.36
CA GLY A 35 12.08 6.43 -8.59
C GLY A 35 11.73 6.39 -7.10
N VAL A 36 10.45 6.23 -6.77
CA VAL A 36 9.97 6.09 -5.38
C VAL A 36 10.59 4.86 -4.71
N TYR A 37 10.53 3.68 -5.34
CA TYR A 37 11.11 2.45 -4.77
C TYR A 37 12.63 2.54 -4.64
N ILE A 38 13.34 3.04 -5.65
CA ILE A 38 14.80 3.20 -5.59
C ILE A 38 15.18 4.18 -4.49
N SER A 39 14.51 5.32 -4.39
CA SER A 39 14.78 6.33 -3.35
C SER A 39 14.47 5.79 -1.95
N ALA A 40 13.35 5.07 -1.77
CA ALA A 40 13.00 4.44 -0.50
C ALA A 40 14.07 3.41 -0.09
N GLY A 41 14.53 2.56 -1.02
CA GLY A 41 15.59 1.59 -0.77
C GLY A 41 16.93 2.22 -0.45
N LEU A 42 17.30 3.33 -1.11
CA LEU A 42 18.52 4.08 -0.79
C LEU A 42 18.45 4.71 0.60
N LEU A 43 17.32 5.34 0.95
CA LEU A 43 17.10 5.88 2.31
C LEU A 43 17.15 4.78 3.36
N ALA A 44 16.54 3.62 3.09
CA ALA A 44 16.59 2.46 3.95
C ALA A 44 18.03 1.95 4.12
N GLY A 45 18.78 1.81 3.02
CA GLY A 45 20.19 1.38 3.03
C GLY A 45 21.10 2.29 3.84
N LEU A 46 20.85 3.61 3.80
CA LEU A 46 21.61 4.59 4.62
C LEU A 46 21.29 4.47 6.12
N ALA A 47 20.08 4.06 6.48
CA ALA A 47 19.66 3.93 7.88
C ALA A 47 20.02 2.54 8.48
N LEU A 48 20.13 1.49 7.68
CA LEU A 48 20.38 0.12 8.13
C LEU A 48 21.65 -0.06 8.98
N PRO A 49 22.80 0.62 8.73
CA PRO A 49 24.01 0.46 9.56
C PRO A 49 23.80 0.87 11.04
N PHE A 50 22.75 1.64 11.33
CA PHE A 50 22.45 2.11 12.69
C PHE A 50 21.44 1.23 13.42
N LEU A 51 20.99 0.12 12.82
CA LEU A 51 19.96 -0.75 13.35
C LEU A 51 20.46 -2.20 13.45
N PRO A 52 19.97 -2.96 14.45
CA PRO A 52 20.29 -4.38 14.53
C PRO A 52 19.71 -5.13 13.33
N VAL A 53 20.43 -6.16 12.87
CA VAL A 53 19.95 -7.06 11.81
C VAL A 53 18.69 -7.79 12.31
N PRO A 54 17.63 -7.93 11.49
CA PRO A 54 16.46 -8.69 11.85
C PRO A 54 16.80 -10.15 12.18
N HIS A 55 16.04 -10.73 13.10
CA HIS A 55 16.23 -12.13 13.50
C HIS A 55 16.19 -13.07 12.28
N PRO A 56 17.07 -14.10 12.20
CA PRO A 56 17.16 -15.00 11.04
C PRO A 56 15.84 -15.64 10.62
N ALA A 57 14.93 -15.93 11.55
CA ALA A 57 13.60 -16.48 11.27
C ALA A 57 12.73 -15.57 10.40
N SER A 58 13.03 -14.26 10.29
CA SER A 58 12.27 -13.32 9.47
C SER A 58 12.71 -13.27 8.00
N TRP A 59 13.90 -13.77 7.66
CA TRP A 59 14.46 -13.69 6.30
C TRP A 59 13.65 -14.42 5.23
N PRO A 60 13.06 -15.62 5.49
CA PRO A 60 12.17 -16.25 4.51
C PRO A 60 10.95 -15.38 4.16
N TYR A 61 10.39 -14.66 5.14
CA TYR A 61 9.28 -13.74 4.93
C TYR A 61 9.72 -12.50 4.12
N LEU A 62 10.90 -11.94 4.41
CA LEU A 62 11.49 -10.86 3.62
C LEU A 62 11.68 -11.27 2.16
N ALA A 63 12.22 -12.46 1.91
CA ALA A 63 12.41 -12.96 0.55
C ALA A 63 11.08 -13.16 -0.17
N ALA A 64 10.10 -13.81 0.47
CA ALA A 64 8.78 -14.04 -0.11
C ALA A 64 8.05 -12.71 -0.38
N SER A 65 8.04 -11.78 0.58
CA SER A 65 7.42 -10.48 0.43
C SER A 65 8.07 -9.66 -0.68
N THR A 66 9.41 -9.66 -0.77
CA THR A 66 10.14 -8.98 -1.86
C THR A 66 9.65 -9.44 -3.24
N VAL A 67 9.51 -10.76 -3.44
CA VAL A 67 9.01 -11.32 -4.71
C VAL A 67 7.58 -10.86 -4.98
N LEU A 68 6.70 -10.93 -3.97
CA LEU A 68 5.29 -10.54 -4.10
C LEU A 68 5.13 -9.04 -4.37
N GLU A 69 5.92 -8.19 -3.72
CA GLU A 69 5.90 -6.73 -3.95
C GLU A 69 6.41 -6.35 -5.35
N VAL A 70 7.40 -7.07 -5.86
CA VAL A 70 7.86 -6.87 -7.25
C VAL A 70 6.77 -7.29 -8.23
N ILE A 71 6.12 -8.44 -8.02
CA ILE A 71 4.98 -8.88 -8.84
C ILE A 71 3.83 -7.86 -8.74
N TYR A 72 3.50 -7.41 -7.53
CA TYR A 72 2.53 -6.34 -7.31
C TYR A 72 2.85 -5.09 -8.14
N GLY A 73 4.08 -4.62 -8.13
CA GLY A 73 4.49 -3.43 -8.88
C GLY A 73 4.35 -3.61 -10.41
N VAL A 74 4.66 -4.80 -10.93
CA VAL A 74 4.48 -5.15 -12.35
C VAL A 74 3.00 -5.21 -12.72
N LEU A 75 2.17 -5.87 -11.90
CA LEU A 75 0.72 -5.97 -12.11
C LEU A 75 0.04 -4.60 -12.01
N LEU A 76 0.45 -3.76 -11.06
CA LEU A 76 -0.03 -2.39 -10.93
C LEU A 76 0.23 -1.58 -12.20
N ALA A 77 1.46 -1.64 -12.72
CA ALA A 77 1.82 -0.97 -13.96
C ALA A 77 1.06 -1.52 -15.17
N ALA A 78 0.75 -2.82 -15.18
CA ALA A 78 -0.05 -3.46 -16.24
C ALA A 78 -1.53 -3.04 -16.14
N ALA A 79 -2.12 -3.05 -14.94
CA ALA A 79 -3.50 -2.65 -14.70
C ALA A 79 -3.77 -1.20 -15.13
N TYR A 80 -2.86 -0.28 -14.81
CA TYR A 80 -2.97 1.13 -15.19
C TYR A 80 -2.77 1.41 -16.69
N ARG A 81 -2.24 0.44 -17.43
CA ARG A 81 -2.13 0.56 -18.90
C ARG A 81 -3.41 0.20 -19.63
N VAL A 82 -4.21 -0.72 -19.09
CA VAL A 82 -5.38 -1.31 -19.76
C VAL A 82 -6.71 -0.90 -19.13
N GLY A 83 -6.67 -0.21 -17.98
CA GLY A 83 -7.87 0.24 -17.28
C GLY A 83 -7.70 1.60 -16.62
N ASP A 84 -8.84 2.28 -16.43
CA ASP A 84 -8.88 3.55 -15.73
C ASP A 84 -8.58 3.39 -14.24
N LEU A 85 -7.88 4.36 -13.66
CA LEU A 85 -7.55 4.40 -12.25
C LEU A 85 -8.82 4.34 -11.36
N SER A 86 -9.87 5.01 -11.79
CA SER A 86 -11.16 5.05 -11.07
C SER A 86 -11.83 3.67 -10.98
N HIS A 87 -11.49 2.74 -11.87
CA HIS A 87 -12.00 1.37 -11.89
C HIS A 87 -11.05 0.40 -11.17
N THR A 88 -9.77 0.42 -11.56
CA THR A 88 -8.79 -0.56 -11.08
C THR A 88 -8.39 -0.34 -9.62
N TYR A 89 -8.20 0.92 -9.21
CA TYR A 89 -7.73 1.23 -7.86
C TYR A 89 -8.72 0.85 -6.75
N PRO A 90 -10.04 1.19 -6.83
CA PRO A 90 -10.98 0.75 -5.81
C PRO A 90 -11.12 -0.78 -5.74
N LEU A 91 -11.00 -1.47 -6.86
CA LEU A 91 -11.10 -2.92 -6.89
C LEU A 91 -9.91 -3.59 -6.20
N MET A 92 -8.68 -3.14 -6.48
CA MET A 92 -7.46 -3.62 -5.81
C MET A 92 -7.51 -3.35 -4.30
N ARG A 93 -7.84 -2.12 -3.93
CA ARG A 93 -7.77 -1.66 -2.53
C ARG A 93 -8.96 -2.12 -1.69
N GLY A 94 -10.15 -2.29 -2.29
CA GLY A 94 -11.34 -2.76 -1.58
C GLY A 94 -11.33 -4.27 -1.34
N THR A 95 -10.71 -5.07 -2.20
CA THR A 95 -10.61 -6.52 -2.00
C THR A 95 -9.51 -6.92 -1.04
N ALA A 96 -8.41 -6.17 -0.98
CA ALA A 96 -7.24 -6.52 -0.18
C ALA A 96 -7.53 -6.70 1.32
N PRO A 97 -8.22 -5.79 2.05
CA PRO A 97 -8.46 -5.97 3.48
C PRO A 97 -9.31 -7.19 3.83
N LEU A 98 -10.27 -7.55 2.97
CA LEU A 98 -11.07 -8.77 3.15
C LEU A 98 -10.20 -10.01 3.04
N LEU A 99 -9.33 -10.06 2.02
CA LEU A 99 -8.39 -11.17 1.83
C LEU A 99 -7.35 -11.24 2.95
N VAL A 100 -6.87 -10.08 3.46
CA VAL A 100 -6.01 -10.03 4.64
C VAL A 100 -6.72 -10.55 5.87
N ALA A 101 -8.00 -10.21 6.08
CA ALA A 101 -8.75 -10.69 7.23
C ALA A 101 -8.91 -12.23 7.20
N ILE A 102 -9.16 -12.80 6.03
CA ILE A 102 -9.19 -14.26 5.83
C ILE A 102 -7.79 -14.85 6.05
N GLY A 103 -6.76 -14.28 5.43
CA GLY A 103 -5.38 -14.74 5.54
C GLY A 103 -4.83 -14.65 6.96
N SER A 104 -5.15 -13.59 7.70
CA SER A 104 -4.72 -13.44 9.09
C SER A 104 -5.36 -14.48 10.00
N GLY A 105 -6.63 -14.81 9.78
CA GLY A 105 -7.31 -15.89 10.51
C GLY A 105 -6.72 -17.27 10.20
N THR A 106 -6.46 -17.57 8.93
CA THR A 106 -6.05 -18.91 8.51
C THR A 106 -4.55 -19.18 8.63
N LEU A 107 -3.70 -18.20 8.30
CA LEU A 107 -2.24 -18.34 8.24
C LEU A 107 -1.54 -17.82 9.51
N ILE A 108 -2.08 -16.77 10.12
CA ILE A 108 -1.51 -16.18 11.35
C ILE A 108 -2.17 -16.77 12.61
N GLY A 109 -3.40 -17.28 12.49
CA GLY A 109 -4.19 -17.78 13.61
C GLY A 109 -4.84 -16.64 14.42
N GLU A 110 -5.00 -15.44 13.85
CA GLU A 110 -5.64 -14.32 14.52
C GLU A 110 -7.14 -14.57 14.69
N GLN A 111 -7.61 -14.47 15.92
CA GLN A 111 -9.06 -14.50 16.22
C GLN A 111 -9.59 -13.07 16.18
N LEU A 112 -10.16 -12.69 15.04
CA LEU A 112 -10.73 -11.37 14.86
C LEU A 112 -12.09 -11.26 15.57
N SER A 113 -12.29 -10.20 16.36
CA SER A 113 -13.60 -9.92 16.97
C SER A 113 -14.66 -9.63 15.88
N ARG A 114 -15.94 -9.80 16.24
CA ARG A 114 -17.06 -9.45 15.35
C ARG A 114 -16.98 -7.98 14.89
N GLY A 115 -16.57 -7.08 15.79
CA GLY A 115 -16.40 -5.66 15.47
C GLY A 115 -15.33 -5.44 14.42
N VAL A 116 -14.19 -6.13 14.49
CA VAL A 116 -13.14 -6.05 13.44
C VAL A 116 -13.66 -6.57 12.10
N TRP A 117 -14.39 -7.68 12.05
CA TRP A 117 -15.01 -8.19 10.82
C TRP A 117 -16.00 -7.20 10.20
N ILE A 118 -16.89 -6.60 11.02
CA ILE A 118 -17.83 -5.57 10.56
C ILE A 118 -17.07 -4.34 10.04
N GLY A 119 -16.06 -3.90 10.76
CA GLY A 119 -15.24 -2.75 10.35
C GLY A 119 -14.51 -3.00 9.03
N VAL A 120 -13.89 -4.18 8.85
CA VAL A 120 -13.25 -4.59 7.59
C VAL A 120 -14.28 -4.62 6.45
N ALA A 121 -15.47 -5.18 6.69
CA ALA A 121 -16.54 -5.23 5.68
C ALA A 121 -17.03 -3.83 5.29
N LEU A 122 -17.18 -2.90 6.24
CA LEU A 122 -17.57 -1.52 5.99
C LEU A 122 -16.50 -0.76 5.18
N VAL A 123 -15.22 -0.90 5.56
CA VAL A 123 -14.11 -0.28 4.82
C VAL A 123 -14.06 -0.81 3.39
N SER A 124 -14.03 -2.13 3.22
CA SER A 124 -13.97 -2.76 1.90
C SER A 124 -15.20 -2.47 1.06
N GLY A 125 -16.41 -2.56 1.65
CA GLY A 125 -17.67 -2.26 0.97
C GLY A 125 -17.75 -0.80 0.53
N GLY A 126 -17.30 0.14 1.38
CA GLY A 126 -17.20 1.55 1.03
C GLY A 126 -16.28 1.78 -0.18
N ILE A 127 -15.11 1.15 -0.20
CA ILE A 127 -14.18 1.27 -1.33
C ILE A 127 -14.75 0.62 -2.59
N LEU A 128 -15.30 -0.59 -2.47
CA LEU A 128 -15.89 -1.32 -3.60
C LEU A 128 -17.12 -0.62 -4.18
N SER A 129 -17.85 0.19 -3.40
CA SER A 129 -18.95 0.99 -3.93
C SER A 129 -18.49 1.97 -5.02
N MET A 130 -17.26 2.50 -4.89
CA MET A 130 -16.66 3.38 -5.90
C MET A 130 -16.37 2.64 -7.22
N PHE A 131 -16.08 1.33 -7.16
CA PHE A 131 -15.93 0.49 -8.35
C PHE A 131 -17.25 0.34 -9.12
N PHE A 132 -18.37 0.15 -8.43
CA PHE A 132 -19.67 0.00 -9.07
C PHE A 132 -20.12 1.27 -9.81
N ASP A 133 -19.81 2.45 -9.26
CA ASP A 133 -20.06 3.74 -9.95
C ASP A 133 -19.25 3.85 -11.25
N ALA A 134 -18.00 3.41 -11.24
CA ALA A 134 -17.14 3.42 -12.42
C ALA A 134 -17.56 2.36 -13.46
N ARG A 135 -18.08 1.20 -13.03
CA ARG A 135 -18.45 0.07 -13.92
C ARG A 135 -19.50 0.46 -14.96
N LEU A 136 -20.38 1.41 -14.67
CA LEU A 136 -21.42 1.89 -15.59
C LEU A 136 -20.85 2.54 -16.86
N ARG A 137 -19.53 2.82 -16.90
CA ARG A 137 -18.85 3.46 -18.04
C ARG A 137 -18.21 2.49 -19.03
N GLY A 138 -18.39 1.17 -18.85
CA GLY A 138 -17.83 0.11 -19.71
C GLY A 138 -16.32 -0.10 -19.51
N HIS A 139 -15.95 -1.23 -18.90
CA HIS A 139 -14.54 -1.52 -18.60
C HIS A 139 -14.09 -2.87 -19.12
N SER A 140 -12.78 -2.95 -19.43
CA SER A 140 -12.14 -4.17 -19.91
C SER A 140 -12.11 -5.27 -18.86
N ALA A 141 -12.53 -6.48 -19.22
CA ALA A 141 -12.38 -7.67 -18.37
C ALA A 141 -10.91 -7.94 -17.99
N ALA A 142 -9.97 -7.55 -18.86
CA ALA A 142 -8.54 -7.66 -18.56
C ALA A 142 -8.13 -6.72 -17.41
N ALA A 143 -8.63 -5.48 -17.39
CA ALA A 143 -8.38 -4.53 -16.31
C ALA A 143 -8.90 -5.05 -14.97
N THR A 144 -10.12 -5.60 -14.96
CA THR A 144 -10.73 -6.21 -13.77
C THR A 144 -9.91 -7.39 -13.25
N ARG A 145 -9.47 -8.31 -14.12
CA ARG A 145 -8.64 -9.46 -13.72
C ARG A 145 -7.31 -9.01 -13.12
N LEU A 146 -6.62 -8.06 -13.76
CA LEU A 146 -5.36 -7.53 -13.25
C LEU A 146 -5.54 -6.82 -11.90
N ALA A 147 -6.63 -6.09 -11.73
CA ALA A 147 -6.94 -5.44 -10.46
C ALA A 147 -7.20 -6.45 -9.33
N LEU A 148 -7.97 -7.51 -9.58
CA LEU A 148 -8.21 -8.58 -8.60
C LEU A 148 -6.94 -9.34 -8.25
N LEU A 149 -6.11 -9.71 -9.26
CA LEU A 149 -4.80 -10.32 -9.02
C LEU A 149 -3.91 -9.42 -8.18
N ASN A 150 -3.93 -8.13 -8.46
CA ASN A 150 -3.13 -7.18 -7.68
C ASN A 150 -3.64 -7.01 -6.25
N GLY A 151 -4.96 -7.01 -6.03
CA GLY A 151 -5.58 -7.07 -4.70
C GLY A 151 -5.16 -8.32 -3.92
N PHE A 152 -5.08 -9.47 -4.59
CA PHE A 152 -4.56 -10.71 -4.01
C PHE A 152 -3.07 -10.59 -3.65
N MET A 153 -2.24 -9.97 -4.49
CA MET A 153 -0.82 -9.74 -4.17
C MET A 153 -0.67 -8.82 -2.97
N ILE A 154 -1.49 -7.75 -2.88
CA ILE A 154 -1.50 -6.85 -1.71
C ILE A 154 -1.83 -7.66 -0.44
N ALA A 155 -2.84 -8.50 -0.47
CA ALA A 155 -3.20 -9.32 0.68
C ALA A 155 -2.11 -10.33 1.04
N ALA A 156 -1.51 -10.98 0.05
CA ALA A 156 -0.47 -11.98 0.24
C ALA A 156 0.78 -11.36 0.90
N TYR A 157 1.35 -10.29 0.33
CA TYR A 157 2.54 -9.70 0.94
C TYR A 157 2.20 -9.07 2.31
N THR A 158 1.04 -8.44 2.48
CA THR A 158 0.65 -7.85 3.77
C THR A 158 0.54 -8.92 4.88
N THR A 159 -0.01 -10.09 4.57
CA THR A 159 -0.11 -11.22 5.52
C THR A 159 1.26 -11.79 5.84
N ILE A 160 2.12 -11.98 4.83
CA ILE A 160 3.49 -12.47 4.98
C ILE A 160 4.34 -11.48 5.79
N ASP A 161 4.20 -10.19 5.53
CA ASP A 161 4.90 -9.14 6.28
C ASP A 161 4.43 -9.09 7.72
N GLY A 162 3.12 -9.28 7.96
CA GLY A 162 2.57 -9.39 9.32
C GLY A 162 3.17 -10.54 10.13
N LEU A 163 3.43 -11.69 9.48
CA LEU A 163 4.17 -12.81 10.09
C LEU A 163 5.65 -12.46 10.30
N GLY A 164 6.31 -11.99 9.25
CA GLY A 164 7.75 -11.72 9.26
C GLY A 164 8.16 -10.65 10.26
N VAL A 165 7.38 -9.54 10.34
CA VAL A 165 7.69 -8.44 11.26
C VAL A 165 7.58 -8.85 12.72
N ARG A 166 6.67 -9.75 13.06
CA ARG A 166 6.47 -10.25 14.44
C ARG A 166 7.63 -11.12 14.94
N VAL A 167 8.27 -11.86 14.04
CA VAL A 167 9.43 -12.70 14.37
C VAL A 167 10.77 -11.99 14.13
N SER A 168 10.75 -10.77 13.61
CA SER A 168 11.97 -10.02 13.25
C SER A 168 12.76 -9.47 14.44
N GLY A 169 12.11 -9.32 15.61
CA GLY A 169 12.68 -8.66 16.79
C GLY A 169 12.80 -7.13 16.65
N ASN A 170 12.85 -6.59 15.44
CA ASN A 170 12.90 -5.14 15.16
C ASN A 170 12.08 -4.78 13.92
N PRO A 171 10.85 -4.23 14.09
CA PRO A 171 9.97 -3.89 12.98
C PRO A 171 10.54 -2.85 12.02
N ILE A 172 11.33 -1.91 12.54
CA ILE A 172 11.95 -0.86 11.72
C ILE A 172 13.01 -1.49 10.82
N ALA A 173 13.92 -2.29 11.38
CA ALA A 173 14.94 -2.97 10.61
C ALA A 173 14.33 -3.90 9.55
N PHE A 174 13.27 -4.66 9.90
CA PHE A 174 12.55 -5.50 8.94
C PHE A 174 12.02 -4.67 7.75
N SER A 175 11.37 -3.54 8.03
CA SER A 175 10.84 -2.64 7.00
C SER A 175 11.96 -2.10 6.10
N LEU A 176 13.07 -1.63 6.68
CA LEU A 176 14.18 -1.08 5.90
C LEU A 176 14.83 -2.14 5.02
N TRP A 177 15.03 -3.37 5.51
CA TRP A 177 15.52 -4.49 4.69
C TRP A 177 14.56 -4.82 3.55
N LEU A 178 13.24 -4.84 3.81
CA LEU A 178 12.24 -5.07 2.76
C LEU A 178 12.36 -4.02 1.65
N PHE A 179 12.38 -2.74 1.99
CA PHE A 179 12.50 -1.67 1.00
C PHE A 179 13.82 -1.70 0.24
N LEU A 180 14.93 -2.04 0.90
CA LEU A 180 16.21 -2.21 0.23
C LEU A 180 16.15 -3.35 -0.80
N LEU A 181 15.60 -4.50 -0.41
CA LEU A 181 15.50 -5.67 -1.28
C LEU A 181 14.54 -5.42 -2.46
N VAL A 182 13.39 -4.80 -2.22
CA VAL A 182 12.43 -4.45 -3.28
C VAL A 182 12.99 -3.41 -4.25
N ALA A 183 13.86 -2.50 -3.78
CA ALA A 183 14.48 -1.50 -4.66
C ALA A 183 15.47 -2.12 -5.67
N LEU A 184 16.11 -3.25 -5.36
CA LEU A 184 17.12 -3.87 -6.23
C LEU A 184 16.60 -4.22 -7.63
N PRO A 185 15.48 -4.93 -7.80
CA PRO A 185 14.91 -5.19 -9.12
C PRO A 185 14.56 -3.91 -9.89
N TRP A 186 14.05 -2.88 -9.21
CA TRP A 186 13.74 -1.60 -9.85
C TRP A 186 15.01 -0.84 -10.28
N LEU A 187 16.08 -0.93 -9.49
CA LEU A 187 17.38 -0.36 -9.85
C LEU A 187 17.98 -1.09 -11.05
N ILE A 188 17.97 -2.43 -11.05
CA ILE A 188 18.40 -3.25 -12.18
C ILE A 188 17.57 -2.89 -13.43
N TRP A 189 16.24 -2.76 -13.29
CA TRP A 189 15.39 -2.34 -14.40
C TRP A 189 15.71 -0.92 -14.89
N ALA A 190 16.06 0.04 -14.05
CA ALA A 190 16.39 1.39 -14.42
C ALA A 190 17.75 1.51 -15.12
N THR A 191 18.72 0.70 -14.70
CA THR A 191 20.11 0.72 -15.19
C THR A 191 20.37 -0.24 -16.34
N ALA A 192 19.56 -1.32 -16.49
CA ALA A 192 19.75 -2.32 -17.53
C ALA A 192 19.56 -1.73 -18.94
N ARG A 193 20.32 -2.22 -19.86
CA ARG A 193 20.50 -2.03 -21.32
C ARG A 193 19.64 -0.98 -22.07
N SER A 194 20.30 -0.07 -22.79
CA SER A 194 19.79 0.99 -23.73
C SER A 194 18.96 2.12 -23.07
N ARG A 195 19.44 2.80 -22.03
CA ARG A 195 18.54 3.53 -21.13
C ARG A 195 18.97 4.90 -20.66
N ALA A 196 19.85 5.53 -21.37
CA ALA A 196 20.12 6.95 -21.17
C ALA A 196 18.82 7.80 -21.02
N PRO A 197 17.75 7.56 -21.83
CA PRO A 197 16.50 8.29 -21.67
C PRO A 197 15.77 8.05 -20.34
N ARG A 198 15.89 6.84 -19.75
CA ARG A 198 15.21 6.54 -18.45
C ARG A 198 15.91 7.19 -17.28
N TRP A 199 17.23 7.12 -17.26
CA TRP A 199 18.04 7.74 -16.23
C TRP A 199 17.90 9.26 -16.21
N GLU A 200 17.90 9.89 -17.39
CA GLU A 200 17.67 11.33 -17.53
C GLU A 200 16.29 11.73 -16.98
N LYS A 201 15.24 10.98 -17.33
CA LYS A 201 13.89 11.22 -16.80
C LYS A 201 13.82 11.02 -15.28
N LEU A 202 14.51 9.99 -14.74
CA LEU A 202 14.59 9.73 -13.32
C LEU A 202 15.28 10.89 -12.57
N ARG A 203 16.39 11.41 -13.11
CA ARG A 203 17.08 12.57 -12.54
C ARG A 203 16.21 13.82 -12.49
N ARG A 204 15.43 14.08 -13.53
CA ARG A 204 14.49 15.22 -13.56
C ARG A 204 13.40 15.11 -12.51
N GLN A 205 13.02 13.90 -12.10
CA GLN A 205 12.00 13.65 -11.09
C GLN A 205 12.57 13.34 -9.69
N LEU A 206 13.88 13.54 -9.50
CA LEU A 206 14.56 13.16 -8.26
C LEU A 206 13.93 13.75 -6.98
N PRO A 207 13.56 15.03 -6.90
CA PRO A 207 12.92 15.57 -5.69
C PRO A 207 11.60 14.87 -5.37
N THR A 208 10.76 14.66 -6.39
CA THR A 208 9.48 13.94 -6.26
C THR A 208 9.69 12.48 -5.87
N ALA A 209 10.70 11.83 -6.44
CA ALA A 209 11.06 10.45 -6.15
C ALA A 209 11.57 10.29 -4.71
N VAL A 210 12.44 11.19 -4.24
CA VAL A 210 12.97 11.16 -2.87
C VAL A 210 11.87 11.43 -1.84
N LEU A 211 11.05 12.45 -2.05
CA LEU A 211 9.93 12.76 -1.16
C LEU A 211 8.90 11.62 -1.14
N GLY A 212 8.54 11.10 -2.31
CA GLY A 212 7.64 9.95 -2.44
C GLY A 212 8.21 8.69 -1.78
N GLY A 213 9.52 8.44 -1.95
CA GLY A 213 10.24 7.33 -1.33
C GLY A 213 10.25 7.44 0.19
N ALA A 214 10.53 8.62 0.74
CA ALA A 214 10.50 8.87 2.17
C ALA A 214 9.07 8.67 2.75
N CYS A 215 8.04 9.21 2.09
CA CYS A 215 6.66 9.01 2.49
C CYS A 215 6.24 7.54 2.42
N SER A 216 6.62 6.81 1.35
CA SER A 216 6.31 5.38 1.19
C SER A 216 6.99 4.54 2.27
N LEU A 217 8.29 4.75 2.50
CA LEU A 217 9.07 4.06 3.53
C LEU A 217 8.48 4.32 4.92
N ALA A 218 8.27 5.57 5.30
CA ALA A 218 7.71 5.93 6.59
C ALA A 218 6.29 5.36 6.77
N SER A 219 5.42 5.47 5.75
CA SER A 219 4.07 4.93 5.76
C SER A 219 4.04 3.44 6.07
N TYR A 220 4.86 2.65 5.35
CA TYR A 220 4.83 1.20 5.52
C TYR A 220 5.54 0.74 6.79
N THR A 221 6.61 1.44 7.20
CA THR A 221 7.27 1.20 8.48
C THR A 221 6.31 1.37 9.66
N LEU A 222 5.48 2.43 9.64
CA LEU A 222 4.44 2.65 10.66
C LEU A 222 3.39 1.52 10.66
N ALA A 223 3.00 1.05 9.48
CA ALA A 223 2.06 -0.06 9.38
C ALA A 223 2.65 -1.37 9.90
N LEU A 224 3.86 -1.73 9.52
CA LEU A 224 4.55 -2.93 10.01
C LEU A 224 4.77 -2.88 11.54
N TRP A 225 5.16 -1.72 12.06
CA TRP A 225 5.25 -1.52 13.49
C TRP A 225 3.87 -1.73 14.18
N ALA A 226 2.80 -1.20 13.60
CA ALA A 226 1.45 -1.36 14.13
C ALA A 226 1.00 -2.84 14.13
N MET A 227 1.38 -3.63 13.12
CA MET A 227 1.08 -5.07 13.00
C MET A 227 1.74 -5.91 14.10
N THR A 228 2.75 -5.39 14.80
CA THR A 228 3.29 -6.04 16.01
C THR A 228 2.45 -5.77 17.27
N ARG A 229 1.45 -4.87 17.20
CA ARG A 229 0.67 -4.38 18.35
C ARG A 229 -0.84 -4.49 18.19
N ALA A 230 -1.29 -4.81 16.97
CA ALA A 230 -2.69 -4.98 16.63
C ALA A 230 -2.85 -6.09 15.58
N PRO A 231 -4.06 -6.63 15.37
CA PRO A 231 -4.32 -7.59 14.32
C PRO A 231 -3.95 -7.05 12.95
N VAL A 232 -3.30 -7.88 12.12
CA VAL A 232 -2.85 -7.51 10.77
C VAL A 232 -4.02 -7.02 9.93
N ALA A 233 -5.18 -7.71 10.03
CA ALA A 233 -6.39 -7.32 9.34
C ALA A 233 -6.91 -5.93 9.74
N ALA A 234 -6.87 -5.61 11.04
CA ALA A 234 -7.31 -4.31 11.54
C ALA A 234 -6.40 -3.18 11.02
N VAL A 235 -5.07 -3.38 11.08
CA VAL A 235 -4.10 -2.42 10.56
C VAL A 235 -4.27 -2.24 9.04
N ALA A 236 -4.41 -3.34 8.29
CA ALA A 236 -4.63 -3.30 6.85
C ALA A 236 -5.89 -2.51 6.48
N ALA A 237 -7.02 -2.75 7.17
CA ALA A 237 -8.26 -2.02 6.92
C ALA A 237 -8.15 -0.52 7.27
N VAL A 238 -7.54 -0.19 8.42
CA VAL A 238 -7.35 1.23 8.81
C VAL A 238 -6.44 1.96 7.81
N ARG A 239 -5.42 1.30 7.24
CA ARG A 239 -4.58 1.90 6.19
C ARG A 239 -5.35 2.34 4.95
N GLU A 240 -6.51 1.75 4.68
CA GLU A 240 -7.36 2.16 3.56
C GLU A 240 -7.97 3.55 3.74
N THR A 241 -7.90 4.14 4.94
CA THR A 241 -8.19 5.57 5.13
C THR A 241 -7.32 6.48 4.26
N SER A 242 -6.23 5.95 3.70
CA SER A 242 -5.46 6.66 2.67
C SER A 242 -6.31 7.13 1.50
N ILE A 243 -7.41 6.43 1.20
CA ILE A 243 -8.39 6.84 0.17
C ILE A 243 -9.13 8.11 0.60
N LEU A 244 -9.44 8.26 1.89
CA LEU A 244 -10.06 9.48 2.44
C LEU A 244 -9.11 10.66 2.27
N PHE A 245 -7.87 10.50 2.72
CA PHE A 245 -6.83 11.52 2.56
C PHE A 245 -6.55 11.82 1.08
N GLY A 246 -6.46 10.78 0.24
CA GLY A 246 -6.28 10.92 -1.20
C GLY A 246 -7.43 11.67 -1.86
N THR A 247 -8.67 11.42 -1.44
CA THR A 247 -9.86 12.16 -1.91
C THR A 247 -9.80 13.62 -1.48
N ALA A 248 -9.49 13.88 -0.20
CA ALA A 248 -9.36 15.25 0.31
C ALA A 248 -8.25 16.02 -0.42
N LEU A 249 -7.06 15.42 -0.58
CA LEU A 249 -5.95 16.00 -1.33
C LEU A 249 -6.29 16.22 -2.82
N GLY A 250 -7.01 15.29 -3.43
CA GLY A 250 -7.49 15.40 -4.81
C GLY A 250 -8.44 16.58 -5.01
N VAL A 251 -9.34 16.81 -4.05
CA VAL A 251 -10.26 17.96 -4.08
C VAL A 251 -9.51 19.27 -3.86
N VAL A 252 -8.65 19.34 -2.84
CA VAL A 252 -7.97 20.58 -2.44
C VAL A 252 -6.87 20.97 -3.44
N ILE A 253 -6.10 20.01 -3.93
CA ILE A 253 -4.91 20.28 -4.76
C ILE A 253 -5.24 20.17 -6.26
N LEU A 254 -6.04 19.16 -6.65
CA LEU A 254 -6.35 18.89 -8.05
C LEU A 254 -7.73 19.42 -8.47
N HIS A 255 -8.49 20.04 -7.54
CA HIS A 255 -9.83 20.57 -7.76
C HIS A 255 -10.81 19.54 -8.34
N GLU A 256 -10.69 18.25 -7.94
CA GLU A 256 -11.57 17.18 -8.37
C GLU A 256 -12.97 17.35 -7.80
N ARG A 257 -13.99 17.02 -8.59
CA ARG A 257 -15.38 17.04 -8.14
C ARG A 257 -15.69 15.84 -7.24
N ILE A 258 -16.38 16.08 -6.14
CA ILE A 258 -16.84 15.03 -5.23
C ILE A 258 -18.18 14.49 -5.78
N THR A 259 -18.27 13.17 -5.95
CA THR A 259 -19.52 12.47 -6.27
C THR A 259 -20.21 11.98 -5.00
N THR A 260 -21.53 11.77 -5.06
CA THR A 260 -22.30 11.21 -3.92
C THR A 260 -21.76 9.85 -3.50
N VAL A 261 -21.35 9.01 -4.44
CA VAL A 261 -20.76 7.69 -4.14
C VAL A 261 -19.44 7.84 -3.35
N ARG A 262 -18.60 8.82 -3.70
CA ARG A 262 -17.37 9.11 -2.93
C ARG A 262 -17.69 9.55 -1.49
N VAL A 263 -18.73 10.36 -1.29
CA VAL A 263 -19.17 10.77 0.06
C VAL A 263 -19.64 9.57 0.87
N LEU A 264 -20.49 8.71 0.29
CA LEU A 264 -20.97 7.49 0.95
C LEU A 264 -19.82 6.54 1.30
N ALA A 265 -18.85 6.37 0.38
CA ALA A 265 -17.65 5.58 0.62
C ALA A 265 -16.82 6.15 1.79
N VAL A 266 -16.61 7.46 1.84
CA VAL A 266 -15.92 8.15 2.94
C VAL A 266 -16.60 7.87 4.28
N VAL A 267 -17.93 8.00 4.34
CA VAL A 267 -18.70 7.72 5.56
C VAL A 267 -18.58 6.25 5.96
N ALA A 268 -18.71 5.32 5.02
CA ALA A 268 -18.59 3.89 5.30
C ALA A 268 -17.19 3.52 5.83
N ILE A 269 -16.13 4.06 5.23
CA ILE A 269 -14.75 3.84 5.68
C ILE A 269 -14.56 4.41 7.09
N ALA A 270 -15.03 5.63 7.36
CA ALA A 270 -14.90 6.26 8.68
C ALA A 270 -15.64 5.45 9.77
N LEU A 271 -16.86 4.99 9.49
CA LEU A 271 -17.62 4.11 10.38
C LEU A 271 -16.92 2.76 10.60
N GLY A 272 -16.33 2.19 9.55
CA GLY A 272 -15.56 0.96 9.64
C GLY A 272 -14.33 1.10 10.55
N VAL A 273 -13.58 2.18 10.40
CA VAL A 273 -12.41 2.48 11.26
C VAL A 273 -12.84 2.73 12.71
N TRP A 274 -13.92 3.47 12.93
CA TRP A 274 -14.48 3.65 14.27
C TRP A 274 -14.86 2.32 14.90
N THR A 275 -15.53 1.44 14.16
CA THR A 275 -15.91 0.10 14.64
C THR A 275 -14.68 -0.75 15.00
N ILE A 276 -13.61 -0.72 14.18
CA ILE A 276 -12.34 -1.41 14.47
C ILE A 276 -11.68 -0.85 15.74
N HIS A 277 -11.77 0.47 15.95
CA HIS A 277 -11.18 1.11 17.12
C HIS A 277 -11.93 0.75 18.41
N ALA A 278 -13.28 0.72 18.35
CA ALA A 278 -14.14 0.47 19.49
C ALA A 278 -14.09 -0.99 20.02
N HIS A 279 -13.59 -1.94 19.22
CA HIS A 279 -13.51 -3.38 19.52
C HIS A 279 -12.08 -3.90 19.42
#